data_4916bdc10a5a97018b3b7b1f49228c83
#
_entry.id   4916bdc10a5a97018b3b7b1f49228c83
#
_cell.length_a   1.000
_cell.length_b   1.000
_cell.length_c   1.000
_cell.angle_alpha   90.00
_cell.angle_beta   90.00
_cell.angle_gamma   90.00
#
_symmetry.space_group_name_H-M   'P 1'
#
loop_
_entity.id
_entity.type
_entity.pdbx_description
1 polymer ?
#
loop_
_entity_poly.entity_id
_entity_poly.type
_entity_poly.pdbx_seq_one_letter_code
_entity_poly.pdbx_strand_id
1 'polypeptide(L)'
;MKKGIDVSKWQGIINWSEVKKDGVEFAIIREGYGKNQVDKKFEENYRNARAVGMPVGIYHYSYADSVEDAKKEAQFCLNNIKGKELEYPICFDIEDREMLTLNNQQRTDICKAFCDTIERAGYYAMIYCNLNWLDNYLIKSELSKYDLWLAQWGMRMPTIVVGMWQKSDKGVVRGITGNVDVNIAYKDYPEIMRKKGLNGFAKASNSGLIHVVKKSDTLWDLAEKYLGSGSKYIDIKRLNNLKSDTIQIGQKLKIK
;
A
#
# COMPACT_ATOMS: atom_id res chain seq x y z
N MET A 1 8.54 11.11 -1.65
CA MET A 1 8.07 10.52 -2.92
C MET A 1 8.96 9.35 -3.26
N LYS A 2 8.39 8.21 -3.68
CA LYS A 2 9.11 6.97 -3.99
C LYS A 2 8.89 6.61 -5.46
N LYS A 3 9.98 6.21 -6.18
CA LYS A 3 9.91 5.75 -7.56
C LYS A 3 9.59 4.26 -7.58
N GLY A 4 8.60 3.85 -8.36
CA GLY A 4 8.22 2.45 -8.54
C GLY A 4 7.98 2.07 -9.99
N ILE A 5 7.68 0.80 -10.17
CA ILE A 5 7.24 0.22 -11.45
C ILE A 5 6.00 -0.61 -11.21
N ASP A 6 5.20 -0.83 -12.26
CA ASP A 6 4.24 -1.91 -12.25
C ASP A 6 4.52 -2.91 -13.38
N VAL A 7 4.30 -4.19 -13.08
CA VAL A 7 4.73 -5.30 -13.93
C VAL A 7 3.72 -6.45 -13.92
N SER A 8 3.76 -7.23 -14.99
CA SER A 8 2.95 -8.42 -15.16
C SER A 8 3.74 -9.49 -15.94
N LYS A 9 3.06 -10.47 -16.48
CA LYS A 9 3.67 -11.45 -17.41
C LYS A 9 4.32 -10.80 -18.64
N TRP A 10 3.92 -9.58 -19.00
CA TRP A 10 4.38 -8.91 -20.21
C TRP A 10 5.83 -8.43 -20.15
N GLN A 11 6.38 -8.20 -18.95
CA GLN A 11 7.78 -7.85 -18.78
C GLN A 11 8.72 -9.08 -18.81
N GLY A 12 8.16 -10.29 -18.95
CA GLY A 12 8.93 -11.53 -19.12
C GLY A 12 9.80 -11.87 -17.89
N ILE A 13 11.08 -12.08 -18.11
CA ILE A 13 12.04 -12.36 -17.04
C ILE A 13 12.64 -11.03 -16.56
N ILE A 14 12.54 -10.78 -15.25
CA ILE A 14 13.02 -9.55 -14.61
C ILE A 14 14.22 -9.85 -13.72
N ASN A 15 15.32 -9.13 -13.91
CA ASN A 15 16.43 -9.13 -12.98
C ASN A 15 16.19 -8.10 -11.86
N TRP A 16 15.56 -8.52 -10.79
CA TRP A 16 15.16 -7.64 -9.67
C TRP A 16 16.34 -6.97 -8.96
N SER A 17 17.53 -7.58 -8.96
CA SER A 17 18.73 -6.95 -8.42
C SER A 17 19.14 -5.72 -9.23
N GLU A 18 19.09 -5.80 -10.55
CA GLU A 18 19.40 -4.66 -11.42
C GLU A 18 18.29 -3.60 -11.36
N VAL A 19 17.02 -4.00 -11.29
CA VAL A 19 15.88 -3.09 -11.07
C VAL A 19 16.09 -2.25 -9.81
N LYS A 20 16.47 -2.89 -8.70
CA LYS A 20 16.73 -2.19 -7.44
C LYS A 20 17.92 -1.25 -7.53
N LYS A 21 19.03 -1.67 -8.17
CA LYS A 21 20.19 -0.81 -8.41
C LYS A 21 19.90 0.39 -9.31
N ASP A 22 18.88 0.31 -10.15
CA ASP A 22 18.40 1.40 -11.01
C ASP A 22 17.53 2.43 -10.29
N GLY A 23 17.45 2.33 -8.97
CA GLY A 23 16.76 3.28 -8.10
C GLY A 23 15.25 3.06 -8.01
N VAL A 24 14.74 1.88 -8.39
CA VAL A 24 13.36 1.50 -8.14
C VAL A 24 13.20 1.13 -6.67
N GLU A 25 12.23 1.74 -6.00
CA GLU A 25 12.02 1.62 -4.56
C GLU A 25 10.80 0.75 -4.20
N PHE A 26 9.90 0.46 -5.15
CA PHE A 26 8.77 -0.44 -4.98
C PHE A 26 8.27 -1.01 -6.31
N ALA A 27 7.51 -2.07 -6.25
CA ALA A 27 6.83 -2.65 -7.40
C ALA A 27 5.36 -2.96 -7.11
N ILE A 28 4.48 -2.72 -8.08
CA ILE A 28 3.10 -3.20 -8.09
C ILE A 28 3.02 -4.34 -9.11
N ILE A 29 2.69 -5.53 -8.67
CA ILE A 29 2.74 -6.75 -9.49
C ILE A 29 1.32 -7.19 -9.81
N ARG A 30 1.01 -7.44 -11.09
CA ARG A 30 -0.29 -8.02 -11.43
C ARG A 30 -0.44 -9.38 -10.78
N GLU A 31 -1.41 -9.49 -9.89
CA GLU A 31 -1.75 -10.74 -9.24
C GLU A 31 -2.52 -11.66 -10.20
N GLY A 32 -3.51 -11.07 -10.88
CA GLY A 32 -4.39 -11.82 -11.77
C GLY A 32 -5.37 -10.91 -12.50
N TYR A 33 -6.36 -11.53 -13.08
CA TYR A 33 -7.43 -10.85 -13.81
C TYR A 33 -8.71 -11.69 -13.82
N GLY A 34 -9.85 -11.02 -13.77
CA GLY A 34 -11.14 -11.70 -13.71
C GLY A 34 -11.28 -12.63 -12.48
N LYS A 35 -12.23 -13.54 -12.54
CA LYS A 35 -12.61 -14.36 -11.38
C LYS A 35 -11.71 -15.56 -11.11
N ASN A 36 -10.80 -15.93 -12.04
CA ASN A 36 -10.09 -17.23 -11.97
C ASN A 36 -8.75 -17.28 -12.71
N GLN A 37 -8.16 -16.15 -13.09
CA GLN A 37 -6.91 -16.15 -13.85
C GLN A 37 -5.79 -15.50 -13.03
N VAL A 38 -4.87 -16.31 -12.51
CA VAL A 38 -3.62 -15.81 -11.91
C VAL A 38 -2.67 -15.37 -13.03
N ASP A 39 -1.98 -14.26 -12.88
CA ASP A 39 -0.92 -13.87 -13.79
C ASP A 39 0.22 -14.90 -13.76
N LYS A 40 0.63 -15.40 -14.92
CA LYS A 40 1.63 -16.48 -15.05
C LYS A 40 2.99 -16.16 -14.41
N LYS A 41 3.28 -14.88 -14.17
CA LYS A 41 4.53 -14.42 -13.57
C LYS A 41 4.34 -13.88 -12.15
N PHE A 42 3.13 -13.90 -11.59
CA PHE A 42 2.86 -13.34 -10.27
C PHE A 42 3.76 -13.93 -9.18
N GLU A 43 3.73 -15.23 -8.99
CA GLU A 43 4.50 -15.89 -7.93
C GLU A 43 6.02 -15.73 -8.11
N GLU A 44 6.50 -15.81 -9.35
CA GLU A 44 7.91 -15.61 -9.66
C GLU A 44 8.34 -14.17 -9.35
N ASN A 45 7.58 -13.18 -9.82
CA ASN A 45 7.88 -11.77 -9.60
C ASN A 45 7.79 -11.41 -8.11
N TYR A 46 6.73 -11.85 -7.42
CA TYR A 46 6.58 -11.63 -5.99
C TYR A 46 7.79 -12.18 -5.21
N ARG A 47 8.11 -13.46 -5.38
CA ARG A 47 9.22 -14.11 -4.70
C ARG A 47 10.55 -13.43 -4.99
N ASN A 48 10.84 -13.14 -6.26
CA ASN A 48 12.13 -12.58 -6.66
C ASN A 48 12.29 -11.10 -6.24
N ALA A 49 11.21 -10.30 -6.29
CA ALA A 49 11.20 -8.94 -5.76
C ALA A 49 11.45 -8.94 -4.23
N ARG A 50 10.77 -9.83 -3.50
CA ARG A 50 10.96 -9.97 -2.04
C ARG A 50 12.38 -10.42 -1.69
N ALA A 51 12.98 -11.30 -2.47
CA ALA A 51 14.33 -11.81 -2.24
C ALA A 51 15.40 -10.70 -2.26
N VAL A 52 15.19 -9.63 -3.03
CA VAL A 52 16.07 -8.45 -3.04
C VAL A 52 15.61 -7.34 -2.09
N GLY A 53 14.59 -7.60 -1.26
CA GLY A 53 14.02 -6.62 -0.33
C GLY A 53 13.32 -5.45 -1.06
N MET A 54 12.67 -5.72 -2.20
CA MET A 54 11.80 -4.76 -2.89
C MET A 54 10.44 -4.75 -2.18
N PRO A 55 9.94 -3.60 -1.71
CA PRO A 55 8.57 -3.45 -1.25
C PRO A 55 7.58 -3.72 -2.39
N VAL A 56 6.53 -4.50 -2.10
CA VAL A 56 5.58 -4.97 -3.13
C VAL A 56 4.15 -4.60 -2.77
N GLY A 57 3.39 -4.16 -3.76
CA GLY A 57 1.94 -4.19 -3.82
C GLY A 57 1.48 -5.03 -4.98
N ILE A 58 0.18 -5.10 -5.17
CA ILE A 58 -0.39 -5.85 -6.30
C ILE A 58 -1.49 -5.06 -7.00
N TYR A 59 -1.80 -5.45 -8.23
CA TYR A 59 -3.04 -5.06 -8.89
C TYR A 59 -3.78 -6.25 -9.47
N HIS A 60 -5.10 -6.13 -9.47
CA HIS A 60 -6.04 -7.05 -10.08
C HIS A 60 -6.72 -6.36 -11.27
N TYR A 61 -6.59 -6.92 -12.47
CA TYR A 61 -7.26 -6.40 -13.67
C TYR A 61 -8.67 -6.98 -13.74
N SER A 62 -9.68 -6.11 -13.67
CA SER A 62 -11.07 -6.53 -13.55
C SER A 62 -11.76 -6.76 -14.88
N TYR A 63 -12.57 -7.80 -14.93
CA TYR A 63 -13.59 -8.07 -15.96
C TYR A 63 -15.00 -8.12 -15.35
N ALA A 64 -15.19 -7.58 -14.13
CA ALA A 64 -16.49 -7.65 -13.46
C ALA A 64 -17.53 -6.79 -14.17
N ASP A 65 -18.66 -7.38 -14.51
CA ASP A 65 -19.80 -6.71 -15.11
C ASP A 65 -20.93 -6.44 -14.09
N SER A 66 -20.73 -6.85 -12.85
CA SER A 66 -21.68 -6.73 -11.74
C SER A 66 -20.96 -6.61 -10.39
N VAL A 67 -21.68 -6.09 -9.40
CA VAL A 67 -21.25 -6.04 -8.00
C VAL A 67 -20.89 -7.43 -7.46
N GLU A 68 -21.64 -8.45 -7.85
CA GLU A 68 -21.39 -9.82 -7.40
C GLU A 68 -20.10 -10.38 -8.00
N ASP A 69 -19.82 -10.08 -9.26
CA ASP A 69 -18.60 -10.50 -9.91
C ASP A 69 -17.37 -9.78 -9.34
N ALA A 70 -17.49 -8.49 -9.05
CA ALA A 70 -16.44 -7.74 -8.34
C ALA A 70 -16.07 -8.36 -6.98
N LYS A 71 -17.07 -8.83 -6.22
CA LYS A 71 -16.83 -9.56 -4.96
C LYS A 71 -16.13 -10.90 -5.20
N LYS A 72 -16.48 -11.64 -6.25
CA LYS A 72 -15.81 -12.89 -6.62
C LYS A 72 -14.35 -12.64 -7.02
N GLU A 73 -14.09 -11.59 -7.81
CA GLU A 73 -12.74 -11.18 -8.16
C GLU A 73 -11.92 -10.80 -6.92
N ALA A 74 -12.50 -10.03 -6.00
CA ALA A 74 -11.85 -9.69 -4.74
C ALA A 74 -11.53 -10.95 -3.89
N GLN A 75 -12.46 -11.89 -3.81
CA GLN A 75 -12.23 -13.14 -3.09
C GLN A 75 -11.16 -14.00 -3.76
N PHE A 76 -11.13 -14.04 -5.08
CA PHE A 76 -10.08 -14.71 -5.86
C PHE A 76 -8.70 -14.08 -5.56
N CYS A 77 -8.60 -12.76 -5.63
CA CYS A 77 -7.40 -12.01 -5.28
C CYS A 77 -6.92 -12.34 -3.86
N LEU A 78 -7.81 -12.29 -2.87
CA LEU A 78 -7.51 -12.61 -1.46
C LEU A 78 -6.97 -14.04 -1.29
N ASN A 79 -7.51 -15.00 -2.03
CA ASN A 79 -7.04 -16.38 -1.96
C ASN A 79 -5.60 -16.53 -2.48
N ASN A 80 -5.24 -15.82 -3.55
CA ASN A 80 -3.92 -15.88 -4.17
C ASN A 80 -2.83 -15.18 -3.34
N ILE A 81 -3.21 -14.20 -2.53
CA ILE A 81 -2.26 -13.46 -1.68
C ILE A 81 -2.22 -13.97 -0.24
N LYS A 82 -2.95 -15.03 0.08
CA LYS A 82 -2.99 -15.58 1.44
C LYS A 82 -1.59 -15.91 1.94
N GLY A 83 -1.24 -15.36 3.11
CA GLY A 83 0.07 -15.55 3.73
C GLY A 83 1.19 -14.68 3.15
N LYS A 84 0.89 -13.77 2.22
CA LYS A 84 1.84 -12.79 1.69
C LYS A 84 1.73 -11.47 2.45
N GLU A 85 2.86 -10.82 2.68
CA GLU A 85 2.94 -9.44 3.18
C GLU A 85 3.12 -8.48 2.01
N LEU A 86 2.34 -7.42 1.96
CA LEU A 86 2.38 -6.42 0.91
C LEU A 86 2.58 -5.03 1.52
N GLU A 87 3.72 -4.39 1.27
CA GLU A 87 4.01 -3.04 1.77
C GLU A 87 3.22 -1.95 1.03
N TYR A 88 2.68 -2.26 -0.14
CA TYR A 88 1.88 -1.37 -0.97
C TYR A 88 0.45 -1.89 -1.11
N PRO A 89 -0.49 -1.05 -1.58
CA PRO A 89 -1.90 -1.42 -1.70
C PRO A 89 -2.19 -2.61 -2.60
N ILE A 90 -3.42 -3.11 -2.46
CA ILE A 90 -4.10 -3.93 -3.46
C ILE A 90 -4.89 -2.99 -4.35
N CYS A 91 -4.51 -2.91 -5.63
CA CYS A 91 -5.08 -1.98 -6.58
C CYS A 91 -6.11 -2.68 -7.47
N PHE A 92 -7.28 -2.08 -7.60
CA PHE A 92 -8.35 -2.52 -8.51
C PHE A 92 -8.23 -1.75 -9.82
N ASP A 93 -7.91 -2.45 -10.90
CA ASP A 93 -7.79 -1.90 -12.26
C ASP A 93 -9.11 -2.09 -13.01
N ILE A 94 -9.84 -0.97 -13.22
CA ILE A 94 -11.20 -0.94 -13.79
C ILE A 94 -11.24 -0.64 -15.30
N GLU A 95 -10.11 -0.62 -16.00
CA GLU A 95 -10.06 -0.04 -17.35
C GLU A 95 -10.42 -1.00 -18.49
N ASP A 96 -11.12 -2.09 -18.23
CA ASP A 96 -11.52 -2.98 -19.31
C ASP A 96 -12.62 -2.37 -20.20
N ARG A 97 -12.47 -2.53 -21.51
CA ARG A 97 -13.38 -1.93 -22.50
C ARG A 97 -14.80 -2.48 -22.42
N GLU A 98 -14.97 -3.73 -22.02
CA GLU A 98 -16.29 -4.34 -21.88
C GLU A 98 -17.12 -3.66 -20.79
N MET A 99 -16.46 -3.08 -19.79
CA MET A 99 -17.12 -2.28 -18.75
C MET A 99 -17.75 -0.99 -19.28
N LEU A 100 -17.39 -0.51 -20.46
CA LEU A 100 -18.02 0.68 -21.08
C LEU A 100 -19.49 0.45 -21.47
N THR A 101 -19.96 -0.78 -21.50
CA THR A 101 -21.39 -1.12 -21.67
C THR A 101 -22.22 -0.79 -20.43
N LEU A 102 -21.61 -0.65 -19.28
CA LEU A 102 -22.24 -0.29 -18.02
C LEU A 102 -22.39 1.24 -17.90
N ASN A 103 -23.29 1.71 -17.06
CA ASN A 103 -23.37 3.12 -16.71
C ASN A 103 -22.38 3.49 -15.59
N ASN A 104 -22.22 4.79 -15.32
CA ASN A 104 -21.26 5.29 -14.31
C ASN A 104 -21.56 4.77 -12.90
N GLN A 105 -22.82 4.64 -12.51
CA GLN A 105 -23.20 4.12 -11.21
C GLN A 105 -22.80 2.66 -11.07
N GLN A 106 -23.08 1.83 -12.08
CA GLN A 106 -22.72 0.41 -12.06
C GLN A 106 -21.21 0.22 -11.92
N ARG A 107 -20.40 0.94 -12.72
CA ARG A 107 -18.92 0.87 -12.59
C ARG A 107 -18.43 1.33 -11.22
N THR A 108 -19.02 2.40 -10.69
CA THR A 108 -18.69 2.91 -9.36
C THR A 108 -19.03 1.90 -8.27
N ASP A 109 -20.18 1.24 -8.36
CA ASP A 109 -20.58 0.21 -7.41
C ASP A 109 -19.71 -1.05 -7.49
N ILE A 110 -19.23 -1.41 -8.69
CA ILE A 110 -18.23 -2.46 -8.92
C ILE A 110 -16.92 -2.10 -8.19
N CYS A 111 -16.38 -0.89 -8.38
CA CYS A 111 -15.20 -0.43 -7.64
C CYS A 111 -15.38 -0.54 -6.13
N LYS A 112 -16.51 -0.06 -5.62
CA LYS A 112 -16.84 -0.13 -4.18
C LYS A 112 -16.92 -1.56 -3.69
N ALA A 113 -17.55 -2.45 -4.44
CA ALA A 113 -17.74 -3.84 -4.06
C ALA A 113 -16.40 -4.59 -3.93
N PHE A 114 -15.49 -4.40 -4.88
CA PHE A 114 -14.15 -4.97 -4.80
C PHE A 114 -13.38 -4.39 -3.61
N CYS A 115 -13.25 -3.07 -3.57
CA CYS A 115 -12.45 -2.39 -2.54
C CYS A 115 -12.97 -2.65 -1.12
N ASP A 116 -14.28 -2.61 -0.90
CA ASP A 116 -14.87 -2.95 0.41
C ASP A 116 -14.61 -4.40 0.83
N THR A 117 -14.58 -5.32 -0.13
CA THR A 117 -14.26 -6.73 0.16
C THR A 117 -12.81 -6.89 0.58
N ILE A 118 -11.89 -6.21 -0.09
CA ILE A 118 -10.46 -6.16 0.26
C ILE A 118 -10.25 -5.53 1.64
N GLU A 119 -10.89 -4.37 1.90
CA GLU A 119 -10.75 -3.67 3.19
C GLU A 119 -11.32 -4.48 4.37
N ARG A 120 -12.48 -5.14 4.20
CA ARG A 120 -13.04 -6.04 5.23
C ARG A 120 -12.14 -7.22 5.56
N ALA A 121 -11.32 -7.65 4.63
CA ALA A 121 -10.33 -8.70 4.85
C ALA A 121 -9.03 -8.20 5.52
N GLY A 122 -8.95 -6.91 5.87
CA GLY A 122 -7.78 -6.32 6.54
C GLY A 122 -6.67 -5.87 5.59
N TYR A 123 -7.00 -5.63 4.33
CA TYR A 123 -6.05 -5.10 3.35
C TYR A 123 -6.37 -3.66 2.97
N TYR A 124 -5.40 -2.95 2.45
CA TYR A 124 -5.54 -1.58 1.98
C TYR A 124 -5.91 -1.58 0.48
N ALA A 125 -7.12 -1.17 0.17
CA ALA A 125 -7.61 -1.07 -1.20
C ALA A 125 -7.24 0.27 -1.85
N MET A 126 -7.00 0.24 -3.16
CA MET A 126 -6.74 1.41 -4.00
C MET A 126 -7.41 1.20 -5.35
N ILE A 127 -7.88 2.27 -5.99
CA ILE A 127 -8.46 2.22 -7.33
C ILE A 127 -7.39 2.70 -8.32
N TYR A 128 -7.17 1.94 -9.40
CA TYR A 128 -6.36 2.36 -10.54
C TYR A 128 -7.28 2.69 -11.71
N CYS A 129 -7.08 3.86 -12.29
CA CYS A 129 -7.65 4.25 -13.58
C CYS A 129 -6.88 5.42 -14.19
N ASN A 130 -7.07 5.66 -15.49
CA ASN A 130 -6.58 6.87 -16.13
C ASN A 130 -7.54 8.06 -15.92
N LEU A 131 -7.06 9.25 -16.27
CA LEU A 131 -7.83 10.48 -16.06
C LEU A 131 -9.17 10.49 -16.79
N ASN A 132 -9.22 9.94 -18.01
CA ASN A 132 -10.47 9.86 -18.78
C ASN A 132 -11.53 8.97 -18.10
N TRP A 133 -11.10 7.82 -17.56
CA TRP A 133 -11.98 6.95 -16.78
C TRP A 133 -12.50 7.64 -15.54
N LEU A 134 -11.61 8.28 -14.82
CA LEU A 134 -11.97 8.99 -13.59
C LEU A 134 -12.97 10.11 -13.84
N ASP A 135 -12.81 10.87 -14.93
CA ASP A 135 -13.63 12.05 -15.22
C ASP A 135 -14.96 11.72 -15.85
N ASN A 136 -15.01 10.70 -16.71
CA ASN A 136 -16.16 10.46 -17.58
C ASN A 136 -16.94 9.19 -17.25
N TYR A 137 -16.32 8.22 -16.57
CA TYR A 137 -16.91 6.88 -16.40
C TYR A 137 -17.13 6.46 -14.94
N LEU A 138 -16.65 7.26 -13.97
CA LEU A 138 -16.79 7.00 -12.53
C LEU A 138 -17.44 8.18 -11.80
N ILE A 139 -18.13 7.92 -10.69
CA ILE A 139 -18.66 8.94 -9.78
C ILE A 139 -17.64 9.19 -8.67
N LYS A 140 -16.73 10.14 -8.89
CA LYS A 140 -15.58 10.44 -8.00
C LYS A 140 -15.98 10.67 -6.54
N SER A 141 -17.09 11.37 -6.30
CA SER A 141 -17.55 11.67 -4.95
C SER A 141 -17.84 10.43 -4.11
N GLU A 142 -18.32 9.36 -4.73
CA GLU A 142 -18.60 8.09 -4.06
C GLU A 142 -17.34 7.23 -3.80
N LEU A 143 -16.25 7.52 -4.51
CA LEU A 143 -14.99 6.79 -4.40
C LEU A 143 -13.96 7.50 -3.51
N SER A 144 -14.30 8.66 -2.96
CA SER A 144 -13.38 9.54 -2.21
C SER A 144 -12.75 8.93 -0.95
N LYS A 145 -13.33 7.85 -0.42
CA LYS A 145 -12.77 7.12 0.73
C LYS A 145 -11.59 6.23 0.36
N TYR A 146 -11.47 5.82 -0.91
CA TYR A 146 -10.37 5.00 -1.39
C TYR A 146 -9.24 5.87 -1.92
N ASP A 147 -8.04 5.36 -1.80
CA ASP A 147 -6.89 5.98 -2.45
C ASP A 147 -6.93 5.76 -3.96
N LEU A 148 -6.32 6.67 -4.70
CA LEU A 148 -6.28 6.63 -6.15
C LEU A 148 -4.85 6.45 -6.67
N TRP A 149 -4.66 5.49 -7.56
CA TRP A 149 -3.51 5.35 -8.43
C TRP A 149 -3.94 5.80 -9.84
N LEU A 150 -3.51 7.00 -10.20
CA LEU A 150 -3.93 7.65 -11.45
C LEU A 150 -2.90 7.44 -12.54
N ALA A 151 -3.31 6.91 -13.68
CA ALA A 151 -2.55 6.95 -14.92
C ALA A 151 -2.80 8.28 -15.65
N GLN A 152 -1.74 9.08 -15.71
CA GLN A 152 -1.70 10.32 -16.49
C GLN A 152 -0.29 10.49 -17.02
N TRP A 153 -0.06 10.00 -18.23
CA TRP A 153 1.28 9.96 -18.79
C TRP A 153 1.74 11.33 -19.27
N GLY A 154 3.00 11.64 -19.00
CA GLY A 154 3.65 12.90 -19.39
C GLY A 154 4.40 13.57 -18.25
N MET A 155 4.83 14.81 -18.48
CA MET A 155 5.66 15.56 -17.54
C MET A 155 4.86 16.33 -16.47
N ARG A 156 3.56 16.51 -16.66
CA ARG A 156 2.71 17.25 -15.72
C ARG A 156 2.16 16.32 -14.65
N MET A 157 2.44 16.66 -13.41
CA MET A 157 1.84 15.97 -12.26
C MET A 157 0.31 16.14 -12.27
N PRO A 158 -0.43 15.14 -11.76
CA PRO A 158 -1.87 15.29 -11.54
C PRO A 158 -2.19 16.54 -10.72
N THR A 159 -3.24 17.26 -11.11
CA THR A 159 -3.74 18.41 -10.36
C THR A 159 -4.66 18.03 -9.21
N ILE A 160 -5.07 16.76 -9.15
CA ILE A 160 -5.89 16.19 -8.08
C ILE A 160 -5.02 15.42 -7.09
N VAL A 161 -5.52 15.28 -5.87
CA VAL A 161 -4.83 14.50 -4.84
C VAL A 161 -4.90 13.03 -5.18
N VAL A 162 -3.74 12.40 -5.34
CA VAL A 162 -3.59 10.97 -5.61
C VAL A 162 -2.60 10.34 -4.62
N GLY A 163 -2.80 9.09 -4.29
CA GLY A 163 -1.84 8.34 -3.49
C GLY A 163 -0.65 7.87 -4.31
N MET A 164 -0.90 7.53 -5.58
CA MET A 164 0.12 7.08 -6.53
C MET A 164 -0.19 7.60 -7.93
N TRP A 165 0.85 7.89 -8.69
CA TRP A 165 0.79 8.38 -10.08
C TRP A 165 1.57 7.45 -11.00
N GLN A 166 0.92 6.86 -12.00
CA GLN A 166 1.60 6.22 -13.13
C GLN A 166 1.91 7.30 -14.17
N LYS A 167 3.17 7.67 -14.23
CA LYS A 167 3.61 8.84 -15.03
C LYS A 167 4.01 8.49 -16.46
N SER A 168 4.26 7.23 -16.76
CA SER A 168 4.70 6.76 -18.08
C SER A 168 4.48 5.26 -18.25
N ASP A 169 4.12 4.87 -19.46
CA ASP A 169 4.06 3.49 -19.97
C ASP A 169 5.32 3.11 -20.79
N LYS A 170 6.30 4.01 -20.86
CA LYS A 170 7.51 3.89 -21.71
C LYS A 170 8.80 4.07 -20.91
N GLY A 171 8.77 3.64 -19.65
CA GLY A 171 9.97 3.67 -18.83
C GLY A 171 11.01 2.65 -19.30
N VAL A 172 12.27 2.97 -19.11
CA VAL A 172 13.39 2.06 -19.30
C VAL A 172 14.05 1.87 -17.95
N VAL A 173 14.14 0.61 -17.51
CA VAL A 173 14.71 0.25 -16.21
C VAL A 173 15.66 -0.93 -16.41
N ARG A 174 16.86 -0.83 -15.87
CA ARG A 174 17.84 -1.92 -15.96
C ARG A 174 17.27 -3.18 -15.31
N GLY A 175 17.47 -4.31 -15.98
CA GLY A 175 16.92 -5.59 -15.51
C GLY A 175 15.57 -5.96 -16.10
N ILE A 176 14.97 -5.07 -16.91
CA ILE A 176 13.74 -5.33 -17.67
C ILE A 176 14.01 -5.10 -19.16
N THR A 177 13.58 -6.02 -20.00
CA THR A 177 13.67 -5.88 -21.45
C THR A 177 12.42 -5.19 -21.98
N GLY A 178 12.60 -4.11 -22.74
CA GLY A 178 11.50 -3.29 -23.28
C GLY A 178 11.00 -2.25 -22.32
N ASN A 179 9.79 -1.77 -22.54
CA ASN A 179 9.15 -0.74 -21.76
C ASN A 179 8.54 -1.30 -20.45
N VAL A 180 8.53 -0.46 -19.44
CA VAL A 180 7.85 -0.73 -18.18
C VAL A 180 7.17 0.54 -17.67
N ASP A 181 6.03 0.36 -17.00
CA ASP A 181 5.29 1.45 -16.39
C ASP A 181 6.05 2.02 -15.18
N VAL A 182 6.13 3.35 -15.11
CA VAL A 182 6.87 4.06 -14.05
C VAL A 182 5.90 4.84 -13.18
N ASN A 183 6.05 4.64 -11.86
CA ASN A 183 5.16 5.16 -10.85
C ASN A 183 5.87 6.07 -9.85
N ILE A 184 5.11 6.99 -9.26
CA ILE A 184 5.51 7.81 -8.12
C ILE A 184 4.47 7.62 -7.00
N ALA A 185 4.90 7.12 -5.86
CA ALA A 185 4.08 7.09 -4.65
C ALA A 185 4.32 8.33 -3.80
N TYR A 186 3.23 8.98 -3.38
CA TYR A 186 3.25 10.20 -2.56
C TYR A 186 3.08 9.93 -1.07
N LYS A 187 2.62 8.72 -0.70
CA LYS A 187 2.43 8.28 0.68
C LYS A 187 3.47 7.24 1.07
N ASP A 188 3.79 7.15 2.35
CA ASP A 188 4.61 6.06 2.90
C ASP A 188 3.72 4.85 3.20
N TYR A 189 3.40 4.09 2.15
CA TYR A 189 2.57 2.89 2.28
C TYR A 189 3.19 1.84 3.20
N PRO A 190 4.50 1.54 3.14
CA PRO A 190 5.13 0.61 4.07
C PRO A 190 4.91 0.97 5.55
N GLU A 191 5.00 2.25 5.90
CA GLU A 191 4.70 2.71 7.26
C GLU A 191 3.21 2.54 7.60
N ILE A 192 2.32 2.92 6.68
CA ILE A 192 0.86 2.79 6.86
C ILE A 192 0.48 1.34 7.13
N MET A 193 0.98 0.40 6.32
CA MET A 193 0.63 -1.03 6.45
C MET A 193 1.08 -1.59 7.79
N ARG A 194 2.34 -1.34 8.18
CA ARG A 194 2.89 -1.82 9.47
C ARG A 194 2.19 -1.19 10.67
N LYS A 195 1.98 0.12 10.63
CA LYS A 195 1.34 0.85 11.74
C LYS A 195 -0.10 0.43 11.98
N LYS A 196 -0.85 0.19 10.90
CA LYS A 196 -2.25 -0.22 10.97
C LYS A 196 -2.45 -1.73 11.07
N GLY A 197 -1.42 -2.53 10.84
CA GLY A 197 -1.51 -4.00 10.78
C GLY A 197 -2.36 -4.47 9.61
N LEU A 198 -2.12 -3.90 8.42
CA LEU A 198 -2.83 -4.25 7.19
C LEU A 198 -1.93 -5.10 6.28
N ASN A 199 -2.50 -5.65 5.22
CA ASN A 199 -1.79 -6.34 4.14
C ASN A 199 -0.91 -7.51 4.62
N GLY A 200 -1.38 -8.27 5.58
CA GLY A 200 -0.66 -9.42 6.13
C GLY A 200 0.31 -9.08 7.26
N PHE A 201 0.60 -7.80 7.49
CA PHE A 201 1.41 -7.40 8.65
C PHE A 201 0.63 -7.56 9.96
N ALA A 202 1.29 -8.08 10.98
CA ALA A 202 0.76 -8.00 12.32
C ALA A 202 0.60 -6.51 12.70
N LYS A 203 -0.56 -6.17 13.27
CA LYS A 203 -0.70 -4.83 13.85
C LYS A 203 0.47 -4.62 14.81
N ALA A 204 1.25 -3.55 14.57
CA ALA A 204 2.30 -3.19 15.51
C ALA A 204 1.65 -3.20 16.90
N SER A 205 1.99 -4.20 17.70
CA SER A 205 1.55 -4.20 19.07
C SER A 205 2.03 -2.86 19.62
N ASN A 206 1.14 -2.07 20.18
CA ASN A 206 1.51 -1.02 21.11
C ASN A 206 2.08 -1.71 22.39
N SER A 207 3.05 -2.61 22.23
CA SER A 207 4.01 -2.90 23.26
C SER A 207 4.86 -1.63 23.33
N GLY A 208 4.30 -0.65 23.99
CA GLY A 208 4.93 0.64 24.15
C GLY A 208 6.37 0.42 24.54
N LEU A 209 7.26 1.21 24.00
CA LEU A 209 8.67 1.18 24.43
C LEU A 209 8.68 1.17 25.96
N ILE A 210 9.05 0.05 26.54
CA ILE A 210 9.17 -0.07 28.00
C ILE A 210 10.62 0.18 28.36
N HIS A 211 10.84 1.18 29.19
CA HIS A 211 12.14 1.44 29.82
C HIS A 211 12.14 0.90 31.25
N VAL A 212 13.19 0.19 31.61
CA VAL A 212 13.44 -0.21 32.99
C VAL A 212 14.32 0.87 33.62
N VAL A 213 13.79 1.58 34.60
CA VAL A 213 14.46 2.70 35.27
C VAL A 213 15.80 2.26 35.87
N LYS A 214 16.85 2.99 35.55
CA LYS A 214 18.20 2.82 36.04
C LYS A 214 18.56 3.92 37.05
N LYS A 215 19.67 3.76 37.75
CA LYS A 215 20.21 4.79 38.60
C LYS A 215 20.45 6.09 37.81
N SER A 216 20.00 7.21 38.32
CA SER A 216 20.07 8.54 37.72
C SER A 216 19.06 8.83 36.60
N ASP A 217 18.19 7.91 36.22
CA ASP A 217 17.12 8.22 35.27
C ASP A 217 16.12 9.19 35.90
N THR A 218 15.68 10.18 35.11
CA THR A 218 14.54 11.05 35.42
C THR A 218 13.50 10.94 34.32
N LEU A 219 12.24 11.25 34.62
CA LEU A 219 11.20 11.29 33.59
C LEU A 219 11.53 12.29 32.48
N TRP A 220 12.21 13.40 32.83
CA TRP A 220 12.64 14.42 31.87
C TRP A 220 13.69 13.87 30.91
N ASP A 221 14.76 13.21 31.42
CA ASP A 221 15.81 12.66 30.58
C ASP A 221 15.30 11.53 29.70
N LEU A 222 14.38 10.70 30.23
CA LEU A 222 13.74 9.64 29.43
C LEU A 222 12.87 10.24 28.32
N ALA A 223 12.15 11.33 28.57
CA ALA A 223 11.37 12.03 27.57
C ALA A 223 12.27 12.68 26.50
N GLU A 224 13.35 13.35 26.92
CA GLU A 224 14.35 13.92 26.01
C GLU A 224 14.90 12.83 25.07
N LYS A 225 15.38 11.74 25.67
CA LYS A 225 16.00 10.62 24.96
C LYS A 225 15.07 9.91 23.98
N TYR A 226 13.83 9.64 24.37
CA TYR A 226 12.94 8.75 23.62
C TYR A 226 11.83 9.48 22.87
N LEU A 227 11.46 10.70 23.30
CA LEU A 227 10.38 11.50 22.70
C LEU A 227 10.90 12.79 22.04
N GLY A 228 12.24 13.03 22.14
CA GLY A 228 12.92 14.19 21.54
C GLY A 228 12.65 15.52 22.23
N SER A 229 12.05 15.51 23.43
CA SER A 229 11.90 16.70 24.26
C SER A 229 11.59 16.31 25.71
N GLY A 230 12.36 16.84 26.66
CA GLY A 230 12.16 16.64 28.09
C GLY A 230 10.78 17.09 28.57
N SER A 231 10.20 18.15 27.98
CA SER A 231 8.86 18.63 28.33
C SER A 231 7.74 17.59 28.14
N LYS A 232 7.98 16.56 27.31
CA LYS A 232 7.07 15.43 27.10
C LYS A 232 7.08 14.41 28.26
N TYR A 233 7.81 14.65 29.33
CA TYR A 233 7.77 13.78 30.51
C TYR A 233 6.34 13.61 31.08
N ILE A 234 5.49 14.60 30.90
CA ILE A 234 4.07 14.55 31.25
C ILE A 234 3.33 13.42 30.51
N ASP A 235 3.72 13.14 29.27
CA ASP A 235 3.11 12.05 28.48
C ASP A 235 3.51 10.69 29.04
N ILE A 236 4.79 10.51 29.43
CA ILE A 236 5.26 9.31 30.13
C ILE A 236 4.51 9.14 31.45
N LYS A 237 4.38 10.22 32.22
CA LYS A 237 3.65 10.22 33.49
C LYS A 237 2.20 9.80 33.32
N ARG A 238 1.49 10.36 32.32
CA ARG A 238 0.09 10.03 32.01
C ARG A 238 -0.05 8.57 31.56
N LEU A 239 0.85 8.11 30.69
CA LEU A 239 0.83 6.75 30.12
C LEU A 239 1.00 5.66 31.22
N ASN A 240 1.69 6.00 32.30
CA ASN A 240 1.96 5.10 33.43
C ASN A 240 1.10 5.37 34.67
N ASN A 241 0.14 6.30 34.59
CA ASN A 241 -0.70 6.70 35.72
C ASN A 241 0.10 7.14 36.97
N LEU A 242 1.27 7.77 36.76
CA LEU A 242 2.12 8.21 37.87
C LEU A 242 1.53 9.44 38.57
N LYS A 243 1.45 9.38 39.90
CA LYS A 243 0.95 10.48 40.73
C LYS A 243 2.02 11.54 41.04
N SER A 244 3.31 11.18 40.94
CA SER A 244 4.46 12.07 41.16
C SER A 244 5.48 11.89 40.03
N ASP A 245 6.50 12.75 40.01
CA ASP A 245 7.60 12.65 39.02
C ASP A 245 8.71 11.72 39.52
N THR A 246 8.57 11.19 40.73
CA THR A 246 9.54 10.24 41.30
C THR A 246 9.36 8.86 40.72
N ILE A 247 10.43 8.28 40.19
CA ILE A 247 10.51 6.95 39.66
C ILE A 247 11.53 6.11 40.42
N GLN A 248 11.34 4.80 40.47
CA GLN A 248 12.19 3.89 41.24
C GLN A 248 13.07 3.03 40.34
N ILE A 249 14.29 2.76 40.74
CA ILE A 249 15.18 1.84 40.01
C ILE A 249 14.49 0.48 39.86
N GLY A 250 14.52 -0.08 38.64
CA GLY A 250 13.84 -1.32 38.30
C GLY A 250 12.37 -1.15 37.90
N GLN A 251 11.77 0.04 38.07
CA GLN A 251 10.40 0.32 37.62
C GLN A 251 10.31 0.21 36.10
N LYS A 252 9.28 -0.47 35.59
CA LYS A 252 9.00 -0.54 34.14
C LYS A 252 8.09 0.59 33.75
N LEU A 253 8.58 1.48 32.90
CA LEU A 253 7.81 2.63 32.37
C LEU A 253 7.51 2.42 30.89
N LYS A 254 6.23 2.53 30.53
CA LYS A 254 5.81 2.69 29.13
C LYS A 254 6.20 4.10 28.68
N ILE A 255 6.95 4.19 27.58
CA ILE A 255 7.45 5.48 27.06
C ILE A 255 6.56 5.99 25.92
N LYS A 256 6.04 5.10 25.06
CA LYS A 256 5.12 5.41 23.95
C LYS A 256 4.38 4.15 23.53
#